data_09b57100351b508ee0326f86a8f3ad20
#
_entry.id   09b57100351b508ee0326f86a8f3ad20
#
_cell.length_a   1.000
_cell.length_b   1.000
_cell.length_c   1.000
_cell.angle_alpha   90.00
_cell.angle_beta   90.00
_cell.angle_gamma   90.00
#
_symmetry.space_group_name_H-M   'P 1'
#
loop_
_entity.id
_entity.type
_entity.pdbx_description
1 polymer ?
#
loop_
_entity_poly.entity_id
_entity_poly.type
_entity_poly.pdbx_seq_one_letter_code
_entity_poly.pdbx_strand_id
1 'polypeptide(L)'
;MERHGGDLVGETLAAFGVKHLYTLCGGHISPILAGAKKCGIGVVDVRGEATAVFAADATSRLTGLPGVAVVTAGPGVTNTVTAVKNAQMAQSPLVVLGGSAPSVLKGRGALQDIDQLSLLKPAVKLAVAVGRNCDIVPVLTRAFAAASSGVPGPVFVEFPVDLLYPESLVREWYGAKTKKTDKERLADKLIRYYLTRSVDRLFECRFERLKPGRYTVSVPEAAPGAIRRASRWLEQAKRPVMIVGSQALLEPARAPALVRAVEKLNVPVYLTGMARGLMGSGHLLHMRHGRKQALRQADLVILAGMPCDFRLDYGRAIGRGARMISINRSRKDLKRNRRPDLGILADPGRVLTALAERVADAPDRARWHADLLGLQEEKNAAIEVVAAERTDSVNPLDLLIKLDAMIADDSLIVADGGDFAATASYLLRPRGPLCWIDAGPFGTLGAGAGFALAARLCRPEAEIWLIYGDGAVGYSLVEMDTFVRHGLSVIAVVGNDAGWTQIARDQVRILDDDVGTRLRRTDYHRAAESLGARGLLLDRPDRIEKVLAEAKEAARPGRPVLINAKIGRSTFREGSISI
;
A
#
# COMPACT_ATOMS: atom_id res chain seq x y z
N MET A 1 -7.44 -13.64 34.64
CA MET A 1 -6.31 -12.71 34.51
C MET A 1 -6.86 -11.30 34.65
N GLU A 2 -6.14 -10.43 35.35
CA GLU A 2 -6.49 -9.01 35.51
C GLU A 2 -6.53 -8.33 34.13
N ARG A 3 -7.55 -7.49 33.91
CA ARG A 3 -7.72 -6.71 32.68
C ARG A 3 -6.65 -5.62 32.61
N HIS A 4 -6.08 -5.38 31.45
CA HIS A 4 -4.95 -4.47 31.29
C HIS A 4 -5.10 -3.58 30.02
N GLY A 5 -4.22 -2.59 29.87
CA GLY A 5 -4.29 -1.64 28.76
C GLY A 5 -4.24 -2.30 27.38
N GLY A 6 -3.45 -3.37 27.22
CA GLY A 6 -3.41 -4.16 25.98
C GLY A 6 -4.76 -4.81 25.63
N ASP A 7 -5.53 -5.28 26.61
CA ASP A 7 -6.88 -5.80 26.37
C ASP A 7 -7.80 -4.70 25.83
N LEU A 8 -7.74 -3.49 26.43
CA LEU A 8 -8.55 -2.35 25.99
C LEU A 8 -8.19 -1.89 24.57
N VAL A 9 -6.91 -1.95 24.20
CA VAL A 9 -6.46 -1.71 22.82
C VAL A 9 -7.08 -2.77 21.89
N GLY A 10 -6.96 -4.06 22.22
CA GLY A 10 -7.53 -5.15 21.43
C GLY A 10 -9.03 -5.02 21.23
N GLU A 11 -9.80 -4.75 22.30
CA GLU A 11 -11.24 -4.50 22.26
C GLU A 11 -11.60 -3.32 21.36
N THR A 12 -10.81 -2.23 21.43
CA THR A 12 -11.05 -1.03 20.61
C THR A 12 -10.80 -1.32 19.14
N LEU A 13 -9.71 -2.01 18.80
CA LEU A 13 -9.40 -2.42 17.42
C LEU A 13 -10.49 -3.36 16.86
N ALA A 14 -10.95 -4.33 17.64
CA ALA A 14 -12.02 -5.23 17.24
C ALA A 14 -13.36 -4.48 16.98
N ALA A 15 -13.69 -3.52 17.85
CA ALA A 15 -14.89 -2.67 17.69
C ALA A 15 -14.81 -1.78 16.43
N PHE A 16 -13.60 -1.43 15.97
CA PHE A 16 -13.38 -0.68 14.73
C PHE A 16 -13.31 -1.57 13.48
N GLY A 17 -13.50 -2.89 13.63
CA GLY A 17 -13.56 -3.84 12.52
C GLY A 17 -12.21 -4.35 12.03
N VAL A 18 -11.13 -4.17 12.81
CA VAL A 18 -9.81 -4.71 12.50
C VAL A 18 -9.86 -6.24 12.55
N LYS A 19 -9.52 -6.89 11.43
CA LYS A 19 -9.49 -8.36 11.32
C LYS A 19 -8.09 -8.93 11.55
N HIS A 20 -7.07 -8.22 11.09
CA HIS A 20 -5.67 -8.59 11.24
C HIS A 20 -4.86 -7.39 11.71
N LEU A 21 -3.87 -7.63 12.54
CA LEU A 21 -2.79 -6.69 12.82
C LEU A 21 -1.45 -7.34 12.47
N TYR A 22 -0.53 -6.54 12.01
CA TYR A 22 0.79 -6.98 11.54
C TYR A 22 1.86 -6.49 12.50
N THR A 23 2.84 -7.35 12.82
CA THR A 23 3.80 -7.06 13.87
C THR A 23 5.13 -7.77 13.67
N LEU A 24 6.20 -7.19 14.18
CA LEU A 24 7.35 -7.93 14.67
C LEU A 24 7.32 -7.83 16.19
N CYS A 25 7.32 -8.96 16.88
CA CYS A 25 7.11 -9.03 18.33
C CYS A 25 8.20 -8.26 19.12
N GLY A 26 7.81 -7.77 20.29
CA GLY A 26 8.73 -7.09 21.22
C GLY A 26 8.07 -6.85 22.57
N GLY A 27 8.89 -6.79 23.64
CA GLY A 27 8.39 -6.69 25.00
C GLY A 27 7.48 -5.50 25.28
N HIS A 28 7.70 -4.37 24.60
CA HIS A 28 6.91 -3.16 24.80
C HIS A 28 5.47 -3.26 24.27
N ILE A 29 5.16 -4.24 23.43
CA ILE A 29 3.85 -4.35 22.75
C ILE A 29 3.15 -5.69 23.00
N SER A 30 3.79 -6.63 23.68
CA SER A 30 3.24 -7.97 23.93
C SER A 30 1.82 -7.96 24.49
N PRO A 31 1.42 -7.05 25.41
CA PRO A 31 0.05 -7.01 25.91
C PRO A 31 -0.97 -6.61 24.84
N ILE A 32 -0.59 -5.77 23.85
CA ILE A 32 -1.46 -5.42 22.72
C ILE A 32 -1.73 -6.67 21.87
N LEU A 33 -0.67 -7.47 21.58
CA LEU A 33 -0.80 -8.69 20.79
C LEU A 33 -1.70 -9.72 21.48
N ALA A 34 -1.50 -9.91 22.80
CA ALA A 34 -2.32 -10.79 23.61
C ALA A 34 -3.80 -10.34 23.67
N GLY A 35 -4.04 -9.04 23.87
CA GLY A 35 -5.37 -8.45 23.88
C GLY A 35 -6.07 -8.56 22.54
N ALA A 36 -5.38 -8.30 21.44
CA ALA A 36 -5.90 -8.47 20.09
C ALA A 36 -6.31 -9.92 19.81
N LYS A 37 -5.46 -10.89 20.17
CA LYS A 37 -5.77 -12.33 20.02
C LYS A 37 -7.01 -12.73 20.83
N LYS A 38 -7.15 -12.25 22.06
CA LYS A 38 -8.36 -12.50 22.90
C LYS A 38 -9.65 -12.00 22.24
N CYS A 39 -9.54 -10.91 21.45
CA CYS A 39 -10.66 -10.32 20.73
C CYS A 39 -10.90 -10.92 19.34
N GLY A 40 -10.21 -12.01 18.97
CA GLY A 40 -10.36 -12.69 17.70
C GLY A 40 -9.67 -11.97 16.52
N ILE A 41 -8.79 -11.01 16.79
CA ILE A 41 -7.97 -10.37 15.75
C ILE A 41 -6.80 -11.31 15.40
N GLY A 42 -6.62 -11.59 14.11
CA GLY A 42 -5.47 -12.35 13.61
C GLY A 42 -4.18 -11.56 13.83
N VAL A 43 -3.27 -12.11 14.63
CA VAL A 43 -1.93 -11.53 14.84
C VAL A 43 -0.98 -12.15 13.84
N VAL A 44 -0.48 -11.34 12.90
CA VAL A 44 0.39 -11.78 11.82
C VAL A 44 1.80 -11.26 12.07
N ASP A 45 2.67 -12.14 12.55
CA ASP A 45 4.06 -11.81 12.81
C ASP A 45 4.92 -12.02 11.56
N VAL A 46 5.72 -11.01 11.24
CA VAL A 46 6.58 -10.92 10.07
C VAL A 46 8.06 -10.93 10.46
N ARG A 47 8.95 -10.85 9.47
CA ARG A 47 10.41 -10.87 9.68
C ARG A 47 11.03 -9.47 9.71
N GLY A 48 10.24 -8.44 9.43
CA GLY A 48 10.69 -7.05 9.48
C GLY A 48 9.55 -6.06 9.67
N GLU A 49 9.74 -5.00 10.45
CA GLU A 49 8.71 -4.01 10.78
C GLU A 49 8.22 -3.24 9.55
N ALA A 50 9.09 -3.02 8.56
CA ALA A 50 8.68 -2.43 7.30
C ALA A 50 7.61 -3.29 6.60
N THR A 51 7.79 -4.62 6.60
CA THR A 51 6.81 -5.57 6.04
C THR A 51 5.48 -5.51 6.79
N ALA A 52 5.50 -5.40 8.13
CA ALA A 52 4.27 -5.21 8.92
C ALA A 52 3.49 -3.98 8.47
N VAL A 53 4.17 -2.85 8.27
CA VAL A 53 3.55 -1.59 7.85
C VAL A 53 3.09 -1.67 6.39
N PHE A 54 3.85 -2.29 5.48
CA PHE A 54 3.40 -2.51 4.10
C PHE A 54 2.16 -3.42 4.05
N ALA A 55 2.09 -4.47 4.86
CA ALA A 55 0.90 -5.32 4.94
C ALA A 55 -0.32 -4.54 5.46
N ALA A 56 -0.14 -3.71 6.48
CA ALA A 56 -1.20 -2.83 6.97
C ALA A 56 -1.63 -1.80 5.91
N ASP A 57 -0.70 -1.20 5.16
CA ASP A 57 -0.98 -0.31 4.02
C ASP A 57 -1.83 -1.02 2.96
N ALA A 58 -1.44 -2.22 2.53
CA ALA A 58 -2.19 -2.99 1.54
C ALA A 58 -3.59 -3.39 2.05
N THR A 59 -3.71 -3.78 3.32
CA THR A 59 -5.02 -4.06 3.94
C THR A 59 -5.94 -2.87 3.81
N SER A 60 -5.46 -1.67 4.10
CA SER A 60 -6.28 -0.46 3.99
C SER A 60 -6.71 -0.16 2.56
N ARG A 61 -5.83 -0.37 1.59
CA ARG A 61 -6.14 -0.17 0.17
C ARG A 61 -7.18 -1.17 -0.35
N LEU A 62 -7.17 -2.40 0.15
CA LEU A 62 -8.07 -3.46 -0.29
C LEU A 62 -9.42 -3.43 0.41
N THR A 63 -9.48 -2.95 1.66
CA THR A 63 -10.69 -2.98 2.50
C THR A 63 -11.34 -1.60 2.69
N GLY A 64 -10.58 -0.52 2.55
CA GLY A 64 -11.02 0.84 2.89
C GLY A 64 -11.02 1.14 4.39
N LEU A 65 -10.73 0.16 5.24
CA LEU A 65 -10.56 0.34 6.68
C LEU A 65 -9.09 0.63 7.01
N PRO A 66 -8.78 1.41 8.04
CA PRO A 66 -7.39 1.62 8.45
C PRO A 66 -6.69 0.30 8.77
N GLY A 67 -5.59 0.02 8.05
CA GLY A 67 -4.72 -1.10 8.38
C GLY A 67 -3.92 -0.81 9.65
N VAL A 68 -3.59 -1.84 10.43
CA VAL A 68 -2.93 -1.70 11.73
C VAL A 68 -1.62 -2.44 11.76
N ALA A 69 -0.53 -1.72 12.06
CA ALA A 69 0.77 -2.29 12.38
C ALA A 69 1.13 -1.98 13.83
N VAL A 70 1.72 -2.95 14.52
CA VAL A 70 2.13 -2.84 15.93
C VAL A 70 3.61 -3.17 16.04
N VAL A 71 4.42 -2.23 16.52
CA VAL A 71 5.89 -2.36 16.54
C VAL A 71 6.48 -1.97 17.90
N THR A 72 7.57 -2.62 18.26
CA THR A 72 8.25 -2.33 19.52
C THR A 72 8.92 -0.96 19.51
N ALA A 73 9.39 -0.51 20.67
CA ALA A 73 10.05 0.79 20.84
C ALA A 73 11.37 0.90 20.06
N GLY A 74 11.82 2.13 19.85
CA GLY A 74 13.13 2.45 19.29
C GLY A 74 13.32 1.90 17.88
N PRO A 75 14.19 0.90 17.66
CA PRO A 75 14.47 0.33 16.35
C PRO A 75 13.21 -0.22 15.66
N GLY A 76 12.24 -0.78 16.41
CA GLY A 76 10.99 -1.23 15.84
C GLY A 76 10.21 -0.09 15.15
N VAL A 77 10.19 1.10 15.76
CA VAL A 77 9.57 2.28 15.16
C VAL A 77 10.41 2.83 14.01
N THR A 78 11.74 2.94 14.17
CA THR A 78 12.60 3.54 13.14
C THR A 78 12.60 2.72 11.84
N ASN A 79 12.52 1.39 11.91
CA ASN A 79 12.43 0.51 10.76
C ASN A 79 11.13 0.69 9.94
N THR A 80 10.12 1.39 10.48
CA THR A 80 8.85 1.64 9.77
C THR A 80 8.86 2.87 8.87
N VAL A 81 9.83 3.78 9.02
CA VAL A 81 9.82 5.13 8.42
C VAL A 81 9.54 5.10 6.90
N THR A 82 10.23 4.25 6.15
CA THR A 82 10.03 4.11 4.70
C THR A 82 8.62 3.68 4.36
N ALA A 83 8.10 2.67 5.05
CA ALA A 83 6.77 2.13 4.77
C ALA A 83 5.65 3.12 5.19
N VAL A 84 5.82 3.83 6.31
CA VAL A 84 4.92 4.93 6.72
C VAL A 84 4.93 6.06 5.67
N LYS A 85 6.11 6.41 5.15
CA LYS A 85 6.21 7.42 4.09
C LYS A 85 5.54 6.98 2.80
N ASN A 86 5.68 5.69 2.45
CA ASN A 86 4.95 5.11 1.31
C ASN A 86 3.44 5.26 1.47
N ALA A 87 2.88 4.88 2.62
CA ALA A 87 1.47 5.02 2.92
C ALA A 87 0.99 6.49 2.88
N GLN A 88 1.83 7.44 3.35
CA GLN A 88 1.54 8.87 3.25
C GLN A 88 1.42 9.32 1.78
N MET A 89 2.36 8.93 0.93
CA MET A 89 2.35 9.30 -0.49
C MET A 89 1.25 8.59 -1.28
N ALA A 90 0.91 7.37 -0.89
CA ALA A 90 -0.21 6.61 -1.45
C ALA A 90 -1.57 7.09 -0.92
N GLN A 91 -1.61 7.94 0.10
CA GLN A 91 -2.82 8.43 0.76
C GLN A 91 -3.65 7.26 1.36
N SER A 92 -2.97 6.28 1.94
CA SER A 92 -3.59 5.10 2.55
C SER A 92 -3.88 5.34 4.03
N PRO A 93 -5.08 5.04 4.54
CA PRO A 93 -5.38 5.11 5.96
C PRO A 93 -4.63 4.00 6.71
N LEU A 94 -3.68 4.39 7.55
CA LEU A 94 -2.80 3.48 8.28
C LEU A 94 -2.69 3.92 9.74
N VAL A 95 -2.74 2.97 10.67
CA VAL A 95 -2.52 3.20 12.10
C VAL A 95 -1.32 2.37 12.53
N VAL A 96 -0.24 3.06 12.94
CA VAL A 96 0.94 2.44 13.53
C VAL A 96 0.89 2.64 15.04
N LEU A 97 0.87 1.55 15.79
CA LEU A 97 0.95 1.53 17.24
C LEU A 97 2.38 1.18 17.62
N GLY A 98 3.08 2.12 18.26
CA GLY A 98 4.44 1.92 18.73
C GLY A 98 4.51 1.79 20.25
N GLY A 99 5.24 0.79 20.75
CA GLY A 99 5.61 0.75 22.15
C GLY A 99 6.61 1.86 22.49
N SER A 100 6.71 2.22 23.77
CA SER A 100 7.77 3.10 24.26
C SER A 100 8.22 2.72 25.66
N ALA A 101 9.33 3.28 26.10
CA ALA A 101 9.87 3.09 27.45
C ALA A 101 8.82 3.43 28.53
N PRO A 102 8.94 2.86 29.75
CA PRO A 102 8.05 3.19 30.86
C PRO A 102 7.99 4.70 31.09
N SER A 103 6.80 5.22 31.37
CA SER A 103 6.54 6.67 31.46
C SER A 103 7.49 7.40 32.42
N VAL A 104 7.83 6.78 33.56
CA VAL A 104 8.76 7.35 34.56
C VAL A 104 10.23 7.31 34.14
N LEU A 105 10.58 6.51 33.10
CA LEU A 105 11.96 6.36 32.62
C LEU A 105 12.20 7.05 31.28
N LYS A 106 11.17 7.61 30.68
CA LYS A 106 11.25 8.30 29.38
C LYS A 106 12.20 9.49 29.45
N GLY A 107 13.15 9.58 28.52
CA GLY A 107 14.20 10.61 28.51
C GLY A 107 15.31 10.40 29.55
N ARG A 108 15.36 9.23 30.18
CA ARG A 108 16.37 8.92 31.24
C ARG A 108 17.36 7.81 30.82
N GLY A 109 17.45 7.51 29.53
CA GLY A 109 18.36 6.48 29.01
C GLY A 109 17.84 5.05 29.19
N ALA A 110 16.53 4.85 29.22
CA ALA A 110 15.94 3.52 29.19
C ALA A 110 16.26 2.81 27.87
N LEU A 111 16.23 1.46 27.86
CA LEU A 111 16.44 0.69 26.64
C LEU A 111 15.42 1.10 25.57
N GLN A 112 15.91 1.36 24.34
CA GLN A 112 15.09 1.74 23.17
C GLN A 112 14.29 3.06 23.33
N ASP A 113 14.67 3.91 24.28
CA ASP A 113 14.05 5.20 24.52
C ASP A 113 14.61 6.26 23.59
N ILE A 114 13.78 6.69 22.62
CA ILE A 114 14.06 7.77 21.67
C ILE A 114 12.82 8.66 21.50
N ASP A 115 12.97 9.85 20.94
CA ASP A 115 11.84 10.71 20.58
C ASP A 115 11.19 10.23 19.26
N GLN A 116 10.35 9.20 19.38
CA GLN A 116 9.63 8.58 18.26
C GLN A 116 8.58 9.50 17.64
N LEU A 117 7.97 10.37 18.47
CA LEU A 117 6.94 11.29 18.00
C LEU A 117 7.51 12.32 17.03
N SER A 118 8.63 12.95 17.38
CA SER A 118 9.30 13.92 16.49
C SER A 118 9.83 13.26 15.22
N LEU A 119 10.33 12.01 15.32
CA LEU A 119 10.80 11.25 14.17
C LEU A 119 9.69 11.03 13.14
N LEU A 120 8.51 10.61 13.56
CA LEU A 120 7.41 10.26 12.63
C LEU A 120 6.50 11.44 12.27
N LYS A 121 6.48 12.52 13.06
CA LYS A 121 5.60 13.68 12.85
C LYS A 121 5.56 14.22 11.40
N PRO A 122 6.67 14.32 10.65
CA PRO A 122 6.63 14.81 9.26
C PRO A 122 6.05 13.79 8.25
N ALA A 123 5.93 12.52 8.64
CA ALA A 123 5.45 11.44 7.80
C ALA A 123 4.01 11.00 8.10
N VAL A 124 3.37 11.53 9.16
CA VAL A 124 2.02 11.13 9.59
C VAL A 124 1.06 12.30 9.71
N LYS A 125 -0.24 12.03 9.69
CA LYS A 125 -1.29 13.04 9.92
C LYS A 125 -1.47 13.39 11.39
N LEU A 126 -1.17 12.44 12.27
CA LEU A 126 -1.26 12.57 13.73
C LEU A 126 -0.15 11.73 14.35
N ALA A 127 0.64 12.33 15.23
CA ALA A 127 1.55 11.63 16.11
C ALA A 127 1.16 11.98 17.55
N VAL A 128 0.86 10.99 18.39
CA VAL A 128 0.36 11.19 19.74
C VAL A 128 0.77 10.06 20.67
N ALA A 129 1.14 10.40 21.91
CA ALA A 129 1.34 9.42 22.98
C ALA A 129 0.08 9.29 23.84
N VAL A 130 -0.18 8.08 24.34
CA VAL A 130 -1.20 7.80 25.34
C VAL A 130 -0.60 8.00 26.72
N GLY A 131 -1.23 8.84 27.55
CA GLY A 131 -0.70 9.18 28.87
C GLY A 131 -1.35 8.43 30.02
N ARG A 132 -2.61 7.99 29.86
CA ARG A 132 -3.41 7.34 30.91
C ARG A 132 -4.31 6.27 30.28
N ASN A 133 -4.75 5.31 31.09
CA ASN A 133 -5.67 4.28 30.62
C ASN A 133 -7.01 4.88 30.11
N CYS A 134 -7.47 5.99 30.68
CA CYS A 134 -8.63 6.75 30.21
C CYS A 134 -8.50 7.24 28.76
N ASP A 135 -7.29 7.51 28.32
CA ASP A 135 -7.00 8.12 27.03
C ASP A 135 -6.90 7.08 25.89
N ILE A 136 -6.80 5.77 26.20
CA ILE A 136 -6.63 4.71 25.20
C ILE A 136 -7.74 4.76 24.14
N VAL A 137 -9.00 4.66 24.53
CA VAL A 137 -10.13 4.65 23.61
C VAL A 137 -10.29 6.00 22.87
N PRO A 138 -10.27 7.16 23.54
CA PRO A 138 -10.38 8.46 22.85
C PRO A 138 -9.26 8.71 21.85
N VAL A 139 -8.01 8.36 22.20
CA VAL A 139 -6.86 8.54 21.31
C VAL A 139 -6.96 7.63 20.09
N LEU A 140 -7.29 6.35 20.26
CA LEU A 140 -7.51 5.42 19.15
C LEU A 140 -8.66 5.86 18.26
N THR A 141 -9.79 6.31 18.84
CA THR A 141 -10.93 6.86 18.09
C THR A 141 -10.50 8.05 17.22
N ARG A 142 -9.74 8.98 17.79
CA ARG A 142 -9.18 10.14 17.06
C ARG A 142 -8.19 9.71 15.99
N ALA A 143 -7.35 8.71 16.26
CA ALA A 143 -6.35 8.17 15.33
C ALA A 143 -7.02 7.57 14.09
N PHE A 144 -8.02 6.69 14.27
CA PHE A 144 -8.76 6.07 13.16
C PHE A 144 -9.55 7.09 12.34
N ALA A 145 -10.22 8.05 13.01
CA ALA A 145 -10.89 9.17 12.34
C ALA A 145 -9.91 10.01 11.52
N ALA A 146 -8.76 10.37 12.09
CA ALA A 146 -7.73 11.15 11.42
C ALA A 146 -7.11 10.42 10.23
N ALA A 147 -6.83 9.10 10.36
CA ALA A 147 -6.27 8.29 9.27
C ALA A 147 -7.18 8.29 8.05
N SER A 148 -8.51 8.22 8.24
CA SER A 148 -9.50 8.01 7.18
C SER A 148 -10.09 9.30 6.60
N SER A 149 -10.15 10.40 7.37
CA SER A 149 -10.86 11.63 6.99
C SER A 149 -10.08 12.51 6.01
N GLY A 150 -10.81 13.24 5.18
CA GLY A 150 -10.25 14.16 4.20
C GLY A 150 -9.37 13.45 3.17
N VAL A 151 -8.09 13.81 3.11
CA VAL A 151 -7.06 13.02 2.43
C VAL A 151 -6.57 11.96 3.42
N PRO A 152 -6.81 10.65 3.18
CA PRO A 152 -6.34 9.62 4.08
C PRO A 152 -4.81 9.58 4.20
N GLY A 153 -4.33 8.97 5.27
CA GLY A 153 -2.89 8.83 5.47
C GLY A 153 -2.54 8.22 6.82
N PRO A 154 -1.27 7.92 7.06
CA PRO A 154 -0.81 7.25 8.26
C PRO A 154 -0.95 8.14 9.51
N VAL A 155 -1.14 7.47 10.65
CA VAL A 155 -1.08 8.04 12.00
C VAL A 155 -0.20 7.17 12.88
N PHE A 156 0.42 7.77 13.89
CA PHE A 156 1.25 7.09 14.86
C PHE A 156 0.73 7.32 16.28
N VAL A 157 0.54 6.23 17.02
CA VAL A 157 0.12 6.26 18.42
C VAL A 157 1.16 5.54 19.26
N GLU A 158 1.75 6.27 20.20
CA GLU A 158 2.77 5.75 21.12
C GLU A 158 2.14 5.30 22.44
N PHE A 159 2.53 4.11 22.90
CA PHE A 159 2.08 3.52 24.14
C PHE A 159 3.26 3.26 25.07
N PRO A 160 3.34 3.94 26.23
CA PRO A 160 4.27 3.55 27.30
C PRO A 160 3.97 2.11 27.76
N VAL A 161 5.02 1.31 27.92
CA VAL A 161 4.88 -0.13 28.24
C VAL A 161 4.16 -0.37 29.57
N ASP A 162 4.38 0.49 30.56
CA ASP A 162 3.74 0.44 31.88
C ASP A 162 2.23 0.71 31.83
N LEU A 163 1.72 1.34 30.78
CA LEU A 163 0.27 1.53 30.57
C LEU A 163 -0.40 0.26 30.02
N LEU A 164 0.36 -0.63 29.40
CA LEU A 164 -0.17 -1.80 28.69
C LEU A 164 -0.30 -3.04 29.56
N TYR A 165 0.53 -3.18 30.59
CA TYR A 165 0.53 -4.32 31.52
C TYR A 165 -0.52 -4.17 32.64
N PRO A 166 -0.84 -5.26 33.39
CA PRO A 166 -1.73 -5.18 34.56
C PRO A 166 -1.25 -4.18 35.61
N GLU A 167 -2.18 -3.43 36.17
CA GLU A 167 -1.87 -2.43 37.20
C GLU A 167 -1.13 -3.02 38.41
N SER A 168 -1.53 -4.19 38.86
CA SER A 168 -0.87 -4.89 39.99
C SER A 168 0.60 -5.15 39.70
N LEU A 169 0.94 -5.61 38.49
CA LEU A 169 2.32 -5.86 38.09
C LEU A 169 3.14 -4.57 37.97
N VAL A 170 2.56 -3.50 37.45
CA VAL A 170 3.23 -2.20 37.31
C VAL A 170 3.51 -1.61 38.71
N ARG A 171 2.57 -1.75 39.65
CA ARG A 171 2.77 -1.37 41.04
C ARG A 171 3.92 -2.16 41.69
N GLU A 172 4.02 -3.45 41.42
CA GLU A 172 5.12 -4.30 41.88
C GLU A 172 6.47 -3.84 41.30
N TRP A 173 6.56 -3.59 40.01
CA TRP A 173 7.77 -3.12 39.34
C TRP A 173 8.30 -1.82 39.96
N TYR A 174 7.42 -0.88 40.28
CA TYR A 174 7.83 0.40 40.89
C TYR A 174 8.05 0.29 42.39
N GLY A 175 7.31 -0.58 43.09
CA GLY A 175 7.47 -0.85 44.52
C GLY A 175 8.72 -1.68 44.86
N ALA A 176 9.05 -2.69 44.00
CA ALA A 176 10.21 -3.55 44.24
C ALA A 176 11.58 -2.85 44.15
N LYS A 177 11.61 -1.66 43.53
CA LYS A 177 12.84 -0.84 43.46
C LYS A 177 13.12 -0.04 44.75
N THR A 178 12.16 0.03 45.65
CA THR A 178 12.31 0.67 46.95
C THR A 178 12.39 -0.42 48.03
N LYS A 179 13.61 -0.79 48.48
CA LYS A 179 13.79 -1.73 49.59
C LYS A 179 13.14 -1.14 50.84
N LYS A 180 12.17 -1.84 51.44
CA LYS A 180 11.70 -1.57 52.79
C LYS A 180 12.84 -1.91 53.75
N THR A 181 13.55 -0.93 54.24
CA THR A 181 14.47 -1.08 55.37
C THR A 181 13.87 -0.37 56.58
N ASP A 182 14.05 -0.90 57.77
CA ASP A 182 13.51 -0.35 59.03
C ASP A 182 13.94 1.10 59.32
N LYS A 183 14.91 1.61 58.53
CA LYS A 183 15.34 3.02 58.53
C LYS A 183 15.25 3.60 57.12
N GLU A 184 14.03 3.77 56.61
CA GLU A 184 13.79 4.41 55.31
C GLU A 184 14.25 5.89 55.35
N ARG A 185 15.17 6.25 54.44
CA ARG A 185 15.61 7.65 54.30
C ARG A 185 14.47 8.50 53.71
N LEU A 186 14.44 9.78 54.03
CA LEU A 186 13.43 10.71 53.49
C LEU A 186 13.38 10.69 51.96
N ALA A 187 14.54 10.55 51.31
CA ALA A 187 14.65 10.41 49.85
C ALA A 187 13.88 9.18 49.29
N ASP A 188 13.99 8.02 49.96
CA ASP A 188 13.31 6.79 49.55
C ASP A 188 11.78 6.92 49.68
N LYS A 189 11.31 7.61 50.72
CA LYS A 189 9.88 7.94 50.92
C LYS A 189 9.36 8.85 49.80
N LEU A 190 10.14 9.87 49.42
CA LEU A 190 9.77 10.79 48.35
C LEU A 190 9.74 10.08 46.98
N ILE A 191 10.72 9.23 46.68
CA ILE A 191 10.77 8.43 45.45
C ILE A 191 9.56 7.49 45.39
N ARG A 192 9.26 6.77 46.46
CA ARG A 192 8.10 5.89 46.54
C ARG A 192 6.78 6.64 46.34
N TYR A 193 6.64 7.79 47.00
CA TYR A 193 5.47 8.65 46.83
C TYR A 193 5.31 9.11 45.38
N TYR A 194 6.40 9.55 44.73
CA TYR A 194 6.41 9.93 43.33
C TYR A 194 6.01 8.77 42.43
N LEU A 195 6.59 7.57 42.61
CA LEU A 195 6.28 6.39 41.82
C LEU A 195 4.84 5.94 42.01
N THR A 196 4.34 5.89 43.24
CA THR A 196 2.94 5.54 43.54
C THR A 196 1.99 6.51 42.86
N ARG A 197 2.22 7.82 42.99
CA ARG A 197 1.40 8.85 42.35
C ARG A 197 1.45 8.78 40.83
N SER A 198 2.58 8.37 40.25
CA SER A 198 2.73 8.16 38.81
C SER A 198 1.86 6.99 38.33
N VAL A 199 1.84 5.87 39.06
CA VAL A 199 0.97 4.73 38.73
C VAL A 199 -0.51 5.09 38.91
N ASP A 200 -0.89 5.79 40.01
CA ASP A 200 -2.27 6.24 40.20
C ASP A 200 -2.77 7.12 39.05
N ARG A 201 -1.87 7.95 38.49
CA ARG A 201 -2.20 8.76 37.30
C ARG A 201 -2.34 7.92 36.03
N LEU A 202 -1.48 6.90 35.84
CA LEU A 202 -1.57 5.99 34.69
C LEU A 202 -2.90 5.22 34.68
N PHE A 203 -3.36 4.77 35.84
CA PHE A 203 -4.57 3.94 36.02
C PHE A 203 -5.72 4.71 36.68
N GLU A 204 -5.89 5.98 36.33
CA GLU A 204 -6.91 6.87 36.92
C GLU A 204 -8.34 6.37 36.73
N CYS A 205 -8.62 5.69 35.61
CA CYS A 205 -9.95 5.18 35.29
C CYS A 205 -10.08 3.67 35.53
N ARG A 206 -11.26 3.23 35.98
CA ARG A 206 -11.58 1.81 36.05
C ARG A 206 -11.84 1.25 34.66
N PHE A 207 -11.16 0.17 34.30
CA PHE A 207 -11.25 -0.47 32.99
C PHE A 207 -12.68 -0.84 32.57
N GLU A 208 -13.55 -1.21 33.53
CA GLU A 208 -14.94 -1.62 33.27
C GLU A 208 -15.80 -0.49 32.68
N ARG A 209 -15.41 0.76 32.94
CA ARG A 209 -16.10 1.96 32.43
C ARG A 209 -15.63 2.40 31.05
N LEU A 210 -14.47 1.89 30.60
CA LEU A 210 -13.87 2.24 29.31
C LEU A 210 -14.41 1.30 28.22
N LYS A 211 -15.36 1.80 27.45
CA LYS A 211 -15.96 1.03 26.35
C LYS A 211 -15.59 1.65 25.01
N PRO A 212 -15.19 0.83 24.02
CA PRO A 212 -14.98 1.30 22.65
C PRO A 212 -16.25 1.92 22.07
N GLY A 213 -16.08 3.05 21.38
CA GLY A 213 -17.13 3.71 20.61
C GLY A 213 -16.98 3.44 19.12
N ARG A 214 -17.64 4.27 18.31
CA ARG A 214 -17.43 4.34 16.85
C ARG A 214 -16.63 5.58 16.51
N TYR A 215 -15.87 5.53 15.42
CA TYR A 215 -15.24 6.73 14.85
C TYR A 215 -16.02 7.20 13.63
N THR A 216 -15.96 8.50 13.32
CA THR A 216 -16.62 9.11 12.18
C THR A 216 -15.59 9.54 11.15
N VAL A 217 -15.93 9.40 9.87
CA VAL A 217 -15.07 9.76 8.74
C VAL A 217 -15.71 10.90 7.98
N SER A 218 -14.96 11.99 7.78
CA SER A 218 -15.39 13.11 6.97
C SER A 218 -14.75 13.01 5.57
N VAL A 219 -15.59 12.96 4.54
CA VAL A 219 -15.16 12.89 3.13
C VAL A 219 -15.58 14.19 2.43
N PRO A 220 -14.67 14.88 1.70
CA PRO A 220 -15.03 16.09 0.97
C PRO A 220 -16.08 15.79 -0.11
N GLU A 221 -17.11 16.63 -0.19
CA GLU A 221 -18.20 16.53 -1.16
C GLU A 221 -18.16 17.66 -2.17
N ALA A 222 -18.61 17.38 -3.39
CA ALA A 222 -18.64 18.36 -4.48
C ALA A 222 -19.85 19.27 -4.39
N ALA A 223 -19.65 20.56 -4.62
CA ALA A 223 -20.76 21.49 -4.78
C ALA A 223 -21.59 21.13 -6.03
N PRO A 224 -22.93 21.13 -5.94
CA PRO A 224 -23.82 20.78 -7.07
C PRO A 224 -23.56 21.60 -8.34
N GLY A 225 -23.16 22.87 -8.20
CA GLY A 225 -22.80 23.74 -9.31
C GLY A 225 -21.56 23.28 -10.08
N ALA A 226 -20.57 22.70 -9.39
CA ALA A 226 -19.38 22.16 -10.03
C ALA A 226 -19.71 20.89 -10.86
N ILE A 227 -20.58 20.02 -10.34
CA ILE A 227 -21.05 18.84 -11.06
C ILE A 227 -21.82 19.26 -12.32
N ARG A 228 -22.75 20.22 -12.24
CA ARG A 228 -23.48 20.75 -13.40
C ARG A 228 -22.56 21.34 -14.46
N ARG A 229 -21.51 22.03 -14.05
CA ARG A 229 -20.53 22.61 -14.99
C ARG A 229 -19.70 21.52 -15.67
N ALA A 230 -19.25 20.52 -14.92
CA ALA A 230 -18.49 19.39 -15.44
C ALA A 230 -19.33 18.55 -16.44
N SER A 231 -20.60 18.29 -16.12
CA SER A 231 -21.55 17.59 -16.99
C SER A 231 -21.69 18.29 -18.34
N ARG A 232 -21.97 19.62 -18.34
CA ARG A 232 -22.07 20.41 -19.58
C ARG A 232 -20.80 20.36 -20.43
N TRP A 233 -19.62 20.40 -19.81
CA TRP A 233 -18.37 20.31 -20.57
C TRP A 233 -18.18 18.93 -21.18
N LEU A 234 -18.58 17.89 -20.47
CA LEU A 234 -18.50 16.53 -20.96
C LEU A 234 -19.45 16.28 -22.12
N GLU A 235 -20.68 16.82 -22.07
CA GLU A 235 -21.67 16.75 -23.14
C GLU A 235 -21.21 17.47 -24.41
N GLN A 236 -20.40 18.51 -24.29
CA GLN A 236 -19.85 19.29 -25.42
C GLN A 236 -18.58 18.69 -26.02
N ALA A 237 -17.86 17.85 -25.25
CA ALA A 237 -16.56 17.36 -25.64
C ALA A 237 -16.67 16.28 -26.73
N LYS A 238 -15.92 16.43 -27.83
CA LYS A 238 -15.83 15.50 -28.95
C LYS A 238 -14.70 14.48 -28.76
N ARG A 239 -13.62 14.87 -28.09
CA ARG A 239 -12.43 14.04 -27.84
C ARG A 239 -12.04 14.06 -26.36
N PRO A 240 -12.95 13.66 -25.45
CA PRO A 240 -12.62 13.61 -24.03
C PRO A 240 -11.69 12.45 -23.73
N VAL A 241 -10.82 12.63 -22.71
CA VAL A 241 -9.99 11.58 -22.13
C VAL A 241 -10.13 11.67 -20.61
N MET A 242 -10.29 10.52 -19.96
CA MET A 242 -10.32 10.43 -18.51
C MET A 242 -9.11 9.65 -17.98
N ILE A 243 -8.52 10.12 -16.89
CA ILE A 243 -7.52 9.37 -16.13
C ILE A 243 -8.07 9.14 -14.73
N VAL A 244 -8.18 7.86 -14.34
CA VAL A 244 -8.62 7.48 -13.01
C VAL A 244 -7.44 6.97 -12.21
N GLY A 245 -7.20 7.59 -11.05
CA GLY A 245 -6.13 7.24 -10.13
C GLY A 245 -6.62 6.57 -8.85
N SER A 246 -5.67 6.19 -8.00
CA SER A 246 -5.91 5.43 -6.76
C SER A 246 -6.94 6.07 -5.85
N GLN A 247 -7.01 7.40 -5.79
CA GLN A 247 -7.92 8.10 -4.89
C GLN A 247 -9.42 7.85 -5.22
N ALA A 248 -9.75 7.45 -6.45
CA ALA A 248 -11.11 7.08 -6.82
C ALA A 248 -11.58 5.74 -6.21
N LEU A 249 -10.65 4.94 -5.66
CA LEU A 249 -10.90 3.63 -5.05
C LEU A 249 -10.66 3.61 -3.53
N LEU A 250 -10.59 4.78 -2.89
CA LEU A 250 -10.47 4.88 -1.42
C LEU A 250 -11.69 4.32 -0.66
N GLU A 251 -12.80 4.11 -1.34
CA GLU A 251 -13.98 3.42 -0.86
C GLU A 251 -14.19 2.12 -1.68
N PRO A 252 -13.47 1.02 -1.40
CA PRO A 252 -13.51 -0.22 -2.20
C PRO A 252 -14.90 -0.78 -2.46
N ALA A 253 -15.79 -0.70 -1.48
CA ALA A 253 -17.17 -1.14 -1.61
C ALA A 253 -17.96 -0.40 -2.71
N ARG A 254 -17.51 0.78 -3.14
CA ARG A 254 -18.12 1.57 -4.21
C ARG A 254 -17.55 1.27 -5.59
N ALA A 255 -16.54 0.41 -5.71
CA ALA A 255 -15.90 0.10 -6.98
C ALA A 255 -16.89 -0.38 -8.06
N PRO A 256 -17.89 -1.24 -7.78
CA PRO A 256 -18.88 -1.63 -8.80
C PRO A 256 -19.75 -0.45 -9.31
N ALA A 257 -20.07 0.49 -8.43
CA ALA A 257 -20.82 1.69 -8.84
C ALA A 257 -19.94 2.64 -9.68
N LEU A 258 -18.65 2.71 -9.37
CA LEU A 258 -17.68 3.49 -10.16
C LEU A 258 -17.49 2.89 -11.58
N VAL A 259 -17.44 1.56 -11.71
CA VAL A 259 -17.39 0.87 -13.01
C VAL A 259 -18.59 1.30 -13.86
N ARG A 260 -19.81 1.12 -13.34
CA ARG A 260 -21.03 1.54 -14.04
C ARG A 260 -21.06 3.03 -14.40
N ALA A 261 -20.48 3.88 -13.52
CA ALA A 261 -20.39 5.31 -13.80
C ALA A 261 -19.45 5.58 -14.99
N VAL A 262 -18.28 4.95 -15.03
CA VAL A 262 -17.33 5.09 -16.16
C VAL A 262 -17.94 4.59 -17.46
N GLU A 263 -18.64 3.46 -17.45
CA GLU A 263 -19.37 2.92 -18.60
C GLU A 263 -20.41 3.92 -19.13
N LYS A 264 -21.26 4.45 -18.23
CA LYS A 264 -22.32 5.40 -18.62
C LYS A 264 -21.76 6.72 -19.13
N LEU A 265 -20.64 7.21 -18.60
CA LEU A 265 -19.96 8.42 -19.10
C LEU A 265 -19.40 8.23 -20.52
N ASN A 266 -19.15 7.02 -20.95
CA ASN A 266 -18.67 6.62 -22.27
C ASN A 266 -17.47 7.47 -22.75
N VAL A 267 -16.43 7.55 -21.88
CA VAL A 267 -15.19 8.28 -22.13
C VAL A 267 -14.02 7.30 -22.13
N PRO A 268 -13.13 7.33 -23.12
CA PRO A 268 -11.89 6.56 -23.08
C PRO A 268 -11.12 6.83 -21.79
N VAL A 269 -10.76 5.77 -21.05
CA VAL A 269 -10.17 5.87 -19.72
C VAL A 269 -8.80 5.23 -19.65
N TYR A 270 -7.85 5.95 -19.08
CA TYR A 270 -6.54 5.43 -18.65
C TYR A 270 -6.54 5.24 -17.14
N LEU A 271 -6.15 4.05 -16.68
CA LEU A 271 -6.15 3.66 -15.28
C LEU A 271 -4.73 3.66 -14.70
N THR A 272 -4.57 4.12 -13.47
CA THR A 272 -3.25 4.20 -12.83
C THR A 272 -3.31 3.86 -11.35
N GLY A 273 -2.19 3.29 -10.82
CA GLY A 273 -2.10 2.83 -9.44
C GLY A 273 -3.19 1.80 -9.12
N MET A 274 -3.88 1.95 -7.99
CA MET A 274 -4.96 1.04 -7.56
C MET A 274 -6.13 0.95 -8.54
N ALA A 275 -6.31 1.94 -9.42
CA ALA A 275 -7.38 1.89 -10.42
C ALA A 275 -7.07 1.00 -11.63
N ARG A 276 -5.86 0.46 -11.79
CA ARG A 276 -5.45 -0.30 -12.98
C ARG A 276 -6.39 -1.43 -13.37
N GLY A 277 -7.00 -2.11 -12.42
CA GLY A 277 -7.95 -3.19 -12.68
C GLY A 277 -9.41 -2.74 -12.77
N LEU A 278 -9.74 -1.46 -12.61
CA LEU A 278 -11.12 -0.98 -12.43
C LEU A 278 -12.09 -1.51 -13.50
N MET A 279 -11.68 -1.51 -14.76
CA MET A 279 -12.52 -1.92 -15.89
C MET A 279 -12.28 -3.39 -16.33
N GLY A 280 -11.51 -4.16 -15.59
CA GLY A 280 -11.11 -5.51 -16.00
C GLY A 280 -10.11 -5.54 -17.16
N SER A 281 -9.89 -6.74 -17.73
CA SER A 281 -8.80 -6.99 -18.67
C SER A 281 -9.11 -6.63 -20.14
N GLY A 282 -10.38 -6.55 -20.54
CA GLY A 282 -10.80 -6.43 -21.95
C GLY A 282 -11.85 -5.36 -22.24
N HIS A 283 -12.09 -4.42 -21.34
CA HIS A 283 -13.15 -3.42 -21.53
C HIS A 283 -12.80 -2.40 -22.62
N LEU A 284 -13.72 -2.13 -23.56
CA LEU A 284 -13.51 -1.27 -24.73
C LEU A 284 -13.13 0.17 -24.41
N LEU A 285 -13.59 0.72 -23.29
CA LEU A 285 -13.22 2.07 -22.84
C LEU A 285 -11.82 2.13 -22.22
N HIS A 286 -11.22 1.01 -21.84
CA HIS A 286 -9.94 0.96 -21.15
C HIS A 286 -8.77 1.03 -22.12
N MET A 287 -8.17 2.21 -22.24
CA MET A 287 -6.97 2.45 -23.04
C MET A 287 -5.72 2.21 -22.18
N ARG A 288 -4.82 1.33 -22.62
CA ARG A 288 -3.58 1.00 -21.87
C ARG A 288 -2.35 1.71 -22.43
N HIS A 289 -2.34 1.95 -23.74
CA HIS A 289 -1.21 2.51 -24.49
C HIS A 289 -1.60 3.84 -25.17
N GLY A 290 -0.65 4.58 -25.72
CA GLY A 290 -0.91 5.83 -26.43
C GLY A 290 -1.34 7.03 -25.59
N ARG A 291 -1.29 6.95 -24.24
CA ARG A 291 -1.80 8.01 -23.32
C ARG A 291 -1.27 9.40 -23.62
N LYS A 292 0.05 9.55 -23.91
CA LYS A 292 0.64 10.86 -24.21
C LYS A 292 0.03 11.48 -25.48
N GLN A 293 -0.20 10.68 -26.49
CA GLN A 293 -0.81 11.11 -27.75
C GLN A 293 -2.29 11.46 -27.56
N ALA A 294 -3.04 10.62 -26.85
CA ALA A 294 -4.44 10.89 -26.50
C ALA A 294 -4.60 12.22 -25.75
N LEU A 295 -3.77 12.48 -24.75
CA LEU A 295 -3.80 13.73 -23.96
C LEU A 295 -3.47 14.97 -24.78
N ARG A 296 -2.60 14.86 -25.81
CA ARG A 296 -2.27 15.98 -26.71
C ARG A 296 -3.40 16.33 -27.64
N GLN A 297 -4.20 15.34 -28.08
CA GLN A 297 -5.29 15.48 -29.04
C GLN A 297 -6.65 15.74 -28.39
N ALA A 298 -6.75 15.50 -27.07
CA ALA A 298 -8.00 15.70 -26.31
C ALA A 298 -8.47 17.16 -26.34
N ASP A 299 -9.78 17.40 -26.36
CA ASP A 299 -10.43 18.69 -26.13
C ASP A 299 -10.88 18.85 -24.68
N LEU A 300 -11.07 17.75 -23.95
CA LEU A 300 -11.37 17.70 -22.52
C LEU A 300 -10.56 16.60 -21.84
N VAL A 301 -9.87 16.93 -20.76
CA VAL A 301 -9.16 15.97 -19.91
C VAL A 301 -9.76 15.99 -18.51
N ILE A 302 -10.16 14.80 -18.02
CA ILE A 302 -10.66 14.60 -16.65
C ILE A 302 -9.63 13.83 -15.85
N LEU A 303 -9.08 14.47 -14.81
CA LEU A 303 -8.18 13.84 -13.85
C LEU A 303 -8.96 13.48 -12.59
N ALA A 304 -9.30 12.23 -12.40
CA ALA A 304 -10.06 11.74 -11.25
C ALA A 304 -9.14 11.02 -10.24
N GLY A 305 -8.72 11.75 -9.21
CA GLY A 305 -7.87 11.20 -8.14
C GLY A 305 -6.40 11.00 -8.50
N MET A 306 -5.91 11.76 -9.48
CA MET A 306 -4.52 11.77 -9.90
C MET A 306 -4.03 13.21 -10.06
N PRO A 307 -2.87 13.62 -9.48
CA PRO A 307 -2.27 14.93 -9.71
C PRO A 307 -1.52 14.99 -11.04
N CYS A 308 -1.27 16.21 -11.55
CA CYS A 308 -0.34 16.47 -12.62
C CYS A 308 1.11 16.39 -12.11
N ASP A 309 1.64 15.18 -11.91
CA ASP A 309 3.03 14.96 -11.52
C ASP A 309 3.89 14.41 -12.68
N PHE A 310 5.05 13.79 -12.38
CA PHE A 310 5.96 13.21 -13.36
C PHE A 310 5.26 12.23 -14.33
N ARG A 311 4.24 11.51 -13.89
CA ARG A 311 3.48 10.54 -14.71
C ARG A 311 2.72 11.20 -15.87
N LEU A 312 2.45 12.50 -15.79
CA LEU A 312 1.82 13.32 -16.83
C LEU A 312 2.78 14.40 -17.37
N ASP A 313 4.10 14.17 -17.25
CA ASP A 313 5.11 15.13 -17.63
C ASP A 313 4.82 16.53 -17.02
N TYR A 314 4.49 16.53 -15.73
CA TYR A 314 4.13 17.72 -14.96
C TYR A 314 3.00 18.57 -15.59
N GLY A 315 2.11 17.91 -16.34
CA GLY A 315 0.99 18.52 -17.04
C GLY A 315 1.31 18.96 -18.48
N ARG A 316 2.55 18.83 -18.94
CA ARG A 316 2.97 19.16 -20.34
C ARG A 316 2.43 18.16 -21.37
N ALA A 317 2.12 16.92 -20.92
CA ALA A 317 1.49 15.94 -21.78
C ALA A 317 0.08 16.33 -22.24
N ILE A 318 -0.62 17.20 -21.51
CA ILE A 318 -1.99 17.65 -21.84
C ILE A 318 -1.93 18.80 -22.84
N GLY A 319 -2.66 18.70 -23.96
CA GLY A 319 -2.74 19.71 -25.01
C GLY A 319 -3.10 21.11 -24.46
N ARG A 320 -2.53 22.16 -25.07
CA ARG A 320 -2.76 23.54 -24.62
C ARG A 320 -4.23 23.98 -24.83
N GLY A 321 -4.90 23.46 -25.85
CA GLY A 321 -6.30 23.75 -26.17
C GLY A 321 -7.32 22.90 -25.39
N ALA A 322 -6.87 21.88 -24.66
CA ALA A 322 -7.74 21.04 -23.87
C ALA A 322 -8.20 21.73 -22.59
N ARG A 323 -9.52 21.74 -22.32
CA ARG A 323 -10.04 22.06 -20.99
C ARG A 323 -9.65 20.94 -20.02
N MET A 324 -9.35 21.31 -18.77
CA MET A 324 -8.97 20.35 -17.74
C MET A 324 -9.91 20.40 -16.53
N ILE A 325 -10.56 19.28 -16.23
CA ILE A 325 -11.27 19.05 -14.97
C ILE A 325 -10.34 18.23 -14.07
N SER A 326 -10.05 18.72 -12.87
CA SER A 326 -9.31 17.96 -11.86
C SER A 326 -10.21 17.71 -10.64
N ILE A 327 -10.31 16.47 -10.20
CA ILE A 327 -11.09 16.02 -9.06
C ILE A 327 -10.14 15.37 -8.07
N ASN A 328 -10.05 15.92 -6.86
CA ASN A 328 -9.11 15.42 -5.86
C ASN A 328 -9.55 15.77 -4.44
N ARG A 329 -9.32 14.89 -3.46
CA ARG A 329 -9.52 15.20 -2.04
C ARG A 329 -8.47 16.16 -1.48
N SER A 330 -7.30 16.30 -2.15
CA SER A 330 -6.18 17.17 -1.77
C SER A 330 -6.22 18.49 -2.53
N ARG A 331 -6.38 19.61 -1.82
CA ARG A 331 -6.30 20.97 -2.41
C ARG A 331 -4.96 21.24 -3.08
N LYS A 332 -3.86 20.67 -2.54
CA LYS A 332 -2.50 20.79 -3.08
C LYS A 332 -2.40 20.02 -4.41
N ASP A 333 -2.86 18.78 -4.43
CA ASP A 333 -2.75 17.89 -5.59
C ASP A 333 -3.69 18.32 -6.72
N LEU A 334 -4.84 18.90 -6.37
CA LEU A 334 -5.80 19.46 -7.32
C LEU A 334 -5.18 20.48 -8.30
N LYS A 335 -4.17 21.22 -7.84
CA LYS A 335 -3.53 22.34 -8.59
C LYS A 335 -2.05 22.08 -8.88
N ARG A 336 -1.57 20.85 -8.64
CA ARG A 336 -0.15 20.53 -8.76
C ARG A 336 0.32 20.70 -10.21
N ASN A 337 1.37 21.49 -10.41
CA ASN A 337 2.05 21.80 -11.68
C ASN A 337 1.19 22.39 -12.81
N ARG A 338 -0.12 22.17 -12.86
CA ARG A 338 -1.05 22.78 -13.81
C ARG A 338 -2.37 23.13 -13.11
N ARG A 339 -2.79 24.38 -13.25
CA ARG A 339 -4.08 24.84 -12.70
C ARG A 339 -5.21 24.30 -13.60
N PRO A 340 -6.22 23.61 -13.04
CA PRO A 340 -7.36 23.15 -13.83
C PRO A 340 -8.31 24.30 -14.18
N ASP A 341 -9.02 24.20 -15.29
CA ASP A 341 -10.12 25.12 -15.66
C ASP A 341 -11.32 24.91 -14.74
N LEU A 342 -11.51 23.68 -14.26
CA LEU A 342 -12.48 23.35 -13.21
C LEU A 342 -11.83 22.40 -12.18
N GLY A 343 -11.59 22.92 -10.97
CA GLY A 343 -11.11 22.13 -9.84
C GLY A 343 -12.26 21.75 -8.92
N ILE A 344 -12.41 20.46 -8.61
CA ILE A 344 -13.44 19.89 -7.72
C ILE A 344 -12.74 19.26 -6.53
N LEU A 345 -12.81 19.93 -5.37
CA LEU A 345 -12.24 19.41 -4.11
C LEU A 345 -13.25 18.45 -3.48
N ALA A 346 -13.18 17.18 -3.89
CA ALA A 346 -14.12 16.16 -3.46
C ALA A 346 -13.55 14.75 -3.71
N ASP A 347 -14.28 13.72 -3.25
CA ASP A 347 -13.97 12.34 -3.59
C ASP A 347 -14.20 12.06 -5.07
N PRO A 348 -13.15 11.56 -5.80
CA PRO A 348 -13.26 11.34 -7.24
C PRO A 348 -14.29 10.27 -7.63
N GLY A 349 -14.38 9.16 -6.88
CA GLY A 349 -15.34 8.09 -7.15
C GLY A 349 -16.79 8.59 -7.01
N ARG A 350 -17.07 9.34 -5.95
CA ARG A 350 -18.40 9.94 -5.72
C ARG A 350 -18.74 10.99 -6.80
N VAL A 351 -17.77 11.79 -7.22
CA VAL A 351 -17.98 12.79 -8.28
C VAL A 351 -18.27 12.12 -9.62
N LEU A 352 -17.52 11.08 -10.02
CA LEU A 352 -17.77 10.37 -11.26
C LEU A 352 -19.16 9.70 -11.26
N THR A 353 -19.58 9.12 -10.13
CA THR A 353 -20.95 8.57 -9.99
C THR A 353 -22.00 9.67 -10.16
N ALA A 354 -21.84 10.81 -9.50
CA ALA A 354 -22.78 11.94 -9.62
C ALA A 354 -22.80 12.57 -11.02
N LEU A 355 -21.69 12.57 -11.75
CA LEU A 355 -21.63 12.98 -13.14
C LEU A 355 -22.41 12.02 -14.03
N ALA A 356 -22.24 10.71 -13.85
CA ALA A 356 -22.94 9.69 -14.61
C ALA A 356 -24.47 9.74 -14.44
N GLU A 357 -24.94 10.14 -13.25
CA GLU A 357 -26.37 10.35 -12.99
C GLU A 357 -26.97 11.54 -13.77
N ARG A 358 -26.14 12.51 -14.16
CA ARG A 358 -26.57 13.76 -14.81
C ARG A 358 -26.41 13.81 -16.31
N VAL A 359 -25.43 13.09 -16.85
CA VAL A 359 -25.21 13.01 -18.29
C VAL A 359 -26.34 12.17 -18.91
N ALA A 360 -27.23 12.82 -19.66
CA ALA A 360 -28.37 12.16 -20.26
C ALA A 360 -27.97 11.35 -21.50
N ASP A 361 -27.31 11.99 -22.46
CA ASP A 361 -26.84 11.36 -23.70
C ASP A 361 -25.38 11.77 -23.95
N ALA A 362 -24.50 10.77 -24.07
CA ALA A 362 -23.15 11.02 -24.51
C ALA A 362 -23.12 11.31 -26.00
N PRO A 363 -22.40 12.37 -26.48
CA PRO A 363 -22.20 12.58 -27.91
C PRO A 363 -21.62 11.34 -28.59
N ASP A 364 -21.87 11.17 -29.88
CA ASP A 364 -21.18 10.13 -30.66
C ASP A 364 -19.67 10.41 -30.67
N ARG A 365 -18.91 9.47 -30.13
CA ARG A 365 -17.45 9.51 -30.05
C ARG A 365 -16.80 8.30 -30.70
N ALA A 366 -17.55 7.57 -31.54
CA ALA A 366 -17.09 6.33 -32.16
C ALA A 366 -15.76 6.50 -32.90
N ARG A 367 -15.62 7.60 -33.68
CA ARG A 367 -14.35 7.91 -34.36
C ARG A 367 -13.20 8.13 -33.40
N TRP A 368 -13.42 8.86 -32.31
CA TRP A 368 -12.39 9.09 -31.31
C TRP A 368 -11.95 7.81 -30.59
N HIS A 369 -12.91 6.93 -30.28
CA HIS A 369 -12.61 5.62 -29.73
C HIS A 369 -11.79 4.78 -30.70
N ALA A 370 -12.17 4.73 -32.01
CA ALA A 370 -11.45 4.01 -33.02
C ALA A 370 -10.01 4.52 -33.20
N ASP A 371 -9.80 5.84 -33.21
CA ASP A 371 -8.46 6.45 -33.27
C ASP A 371 -7.56 5.98 -32.10
N LEU A 372 -8.09 5.94 -30.88
CA LEU A 372 -7.34 5.48 -29.70
C LEU A 372 -7.11 3.97 -29.67
N LEU A 373 -8.05 3.18 -30.15
CA LEU A 373 -7.88 1.73 -30.30
C LEU A 373 -6.77 1.42 -31.31
N GLY A 374 -6.73 2.14 -32.44
CA GLY A 374 -5.64 2.01 -33.42
C GLY A 374 -4.25 2.25 -32.80
N LEU A 375 -4.10 3.30 -31.99
CA LEU A 375 -2.85 3.55 -31.25
C LEU A 375 -2.49 2.42 -30.27
N GLN A 376 -3.48 1.80 -29.67
CA GLN A 376 -3.27 0.68 -28.77
C GLN A 376 -2.84 -0.58 -29.52
N GLU A 377 -3.46 -0.87 -30.66
CA GLU A 377 -3.13 -2.01 -31.53
C GLU A 377 -1.72 -1.90 -32.11
N GLU A 378 -1.33 -0.72 -32.61
CA GLU A 378 0.04 -0.45 -33.05
C GLU A 378 1.06 -0.74 -31.94
N LYS A 379 0.76 -0.33 -30.72
CA LYS A 379 1.66 -0.57 -29.58
C LYS A 379 1.70 -2.03 -29.15
N ASN A 380 0.56 -2.73 -29.20
CA ASN A 380 0.51 -4.16 -28.91
C ASN A 380 1.33 -4.96 -29.95
N ALA A 381 1.19 -4.65 -31.25
CA ALA A 381 1.99 -5.28 -32.29
C ALA A 381 3.50 -5.06 -32.10
N ALA A 382 3.90 -3.84 -31.71
CA ALA A 382 5.30 -3.56 -31.39
C ALA A 382 5.80 -4.35 -30.17
N ILE A 383 4.96 -4.58 -29.17
CA ILE A 383 5.27 -5.41 -27.99
C ILE A 383 5.47 -6.87 -28.40
N GLU A 384 4.62 -7.41 -29.26
CA GLU A 384 4.72 -8.79 -29.76
C GLU A 384 6.03 -9.03 -30.53
N VAL A 385 6.45 -8.06 -31.35
CA VAL A 385 7.75 -8.13 -32.05
C VAL A 385 8.90 -8.25 -31.06
N VAL A 386 8.95 -7.40 -30.02
CA VAL A 386 10.02 -7.46 -29.01
C VAL A 386 9.92 -8.74 -28.16
N ALA A 387 8.71 -9.24 -27.89
CA ALA A 387 8.51 -10.48 -27.15
C ALA A 387 9.03 -11.70 -27.92
N ALA A 388 9.00 -11.67 -29.26
CA ALA A 388 9.50 -12.73 -30.13
C ALA A 388 11.04 -12.71 -30.31
N GLU A 389 11.72 -11.63 -29.89
CA GLU A 389 13.17 -11.54 -29.99
C GLU A 389 13.86 -12.60 -29.11
N ARG A 390 14.89 -13.23 -29.65
CA ARG A 390 15.72 -14.17 -28.88
C ARG A 390 16.62 -13.39 -27.93
N THR A 391 16.67 -13.83 -26.69
CA THR A 391 17.58 -13.32 -25.65
C THR A 391 18.48 -14.45 -25.16
N ASP A 392 19.54 -14.13 -24.44
CA ASP A 392 20.48 -15.11 -23.85
C ASP A 392 19.83 -16.06 -22.82
N SER A 393 18.60 -15.75 -22.42
CA SER A 393 17.81 -16.48 -21.44
C SER A 393 16.31 -16.34 -21.81
N VAL A 394 15.42 -16.32 -20.82
CA VAL A 394 13.99 -16.09 -21.02
C VAL A 394 13.74 -14.63 -21.41
N ASN A 395 13.03 -14.37 -22.49
CA ASN A 395 12.58 -13.02 -22.81
C ASN A 395 11.53 -12.55 -21.78
N PRO A 396 11.76 -11.43 -21.08
CA PRO A 396 10.87 -10.96 -20.02
C PRO A 396 9.46 -10.62 -20.53
N LEU A 397 9.32 -10.19 -21.80
CA LEU A 397 8.02 -9.87 -22.39
C LEU A 397 7.24 -11.16 -22.69
N ASP A 398 7.88 -12.17 -23.31
CA ASP A 398 7.27 -13.47 -23.58
C ASP A 398 6.79 -14.14 -22.29
N LEU A 399 7.63 -14.11 -21.23
CA LEU A 399 7.23 -14.60 -19.90
C LEU A 399 5.97 -13.89 -19.39
N LEU A 400 5.93 -12.55 -19.45
CA LEU A 400 4.80 -11.78 -18.91
C LEU A 400 3.53 -11.94 -19.75
N ILE A 401 3.64 -12.09 -21.08
CA ILE A 401 2.49 -12.35 -21.97
C ILE A 401 1.90 -13.72 -21.66
N LYS A 402 2.73 -14.77 -21.52
CA LYS A 402 2.27 -16.11 -21.16
C LYS A 402 1.72 -16.16 -19.74
N LEU A 403 2.34 -15.45 -18.81
CA LEU A 403 1.80 -15.30 -17.47
C LEU A 403 0.41 -14.65 -17.50
N ASP A 404 0.23 -13.54 -18.24
CA ASP A 404 -1.06 -12.87 -18.35
C ASP A 404 -2.16 -13.79 -18.92
N ALA A 405 -1.82 -14.66 -19.87
CA ALA A 405 -2.76 -15.65 -20.41
C ALA A 405 -3.17 -16.73 -19.40
N MET A 406 -2.35 -16.99 -18.37
CA MET A 406 -2.56 -18.05 -17.38
C MET A 406 -3.12 -17.57 -16.04
N ILE A 407 -3.11 -16.26 -15.77
CA ILE A 407 -3.69 -15.65 -14.56
C ILE A 407 -5.19 -15.93 -14.49
N ALA A 408 -5.68 -16.42 -13.36
CA ALA A 408 -7.11 -16.66 -13.12
C ALA A 408 -7.91 -15.34 -13.01
N ASP A 409 -9.22 -15.41 -13.23
CA ASP A 409 -10.10 -14.22 -13.25
C ASP A 409 -10.24 -13.55 -11.87
N ASP A 410 -9.99 -14.27 -10.79
CA ASP A 410 -10.02 -13.77 -9.42
C ASP A 410 -8.65 -13.31 -8.91
N SER A 411 -7.61 -13.42 -9.74
CA SER A 411 -6.23 -13.14 -9.34
C SER A 411 -5.99 -11.70 -8.94
N LEU A 412 -5.13 -11.52 -7.92
CA LEU A 412 -4.58 -10.23 -7.51
C LEU A 412 -3.09 -10.18 -7.79
N ILE A 413 -2.66 -9.16 -8.52
CA ILE A 413 -1.28 -8.94 -8.91
C ILE A 413 -0.66 -7.89 -7.97
N VAL A 414 0.43 -8.28 -7.34
CA VAL A 414 1.29 -7.40 -6.53
C VAL A 414 2.58 -7.15 -7.30
N ALA A 415 2.91 -5.89 -7.57
CA ALA A 415 4.16 -5.51 -8.20
C ALA A 415 5.03 -4.73 -7.20
N ASP A 416 6.23 -5.25 -6.93
CA ASP A 416 7.20 -4.57 -6.07
C ASP A 416 7.92 -3.48 -6.87
N GLY A 417 9.16 -3.67 -7.27
CA GLY A 417 9.95 -2.68 -7.98
C GLY A 417 11.00 -3.29 -8.89
N GLY A 418 11.66 -2.43 -9.63
CA GLY A 418 12.65 -2.79 -10.63
C GLY A 418 12.10 -2.85 -12.06
N ASP A 419 12.97 -3.08 -13.02
CA ASP A 419 12.64 -3.02 -14.45
C ASP A 419 11.62 -4.08 -14.86
N PHE A 420 11.75 -5.30 -14.34
CA PHE A 420 10.82 -6.40 -14.63
C PHE A 420 9.41 -6.11 -14.08
N ALA A 421 9.29 -5.65 -12.83
CA ALA A 421 7.99 -5.29 -12.25
C ALA A 421 7.36 -4.09 -12.97
N ALA A 422 8.17 -3.12 -13.38
CA ALA A 422 7.70 -2.00 -14.18
C ALA A 422 7.25 -2.47 -15.58
N THR A 423 7.93 -3.42 -16.22
CA THR A 423 7.51 -4.04 -17.48
C THR A 423 6.18 -4.79 -17.31
N ALA A 424 6.03 -5.54 -16.20
CA ALA A 424 4.78 -6.21 -15.86
C ALA A 424 3.59 -5.24 -15.80
N SER A 425 3.79 -4.01 -15.32
CA SER A 425 2.73 -3.00 -15.28
C SER A 425 2.20 -2.56 -16.66
N TYR A 426 2.95 -2.80 -17.72
CA TYR A 426 2.52 -2.55 -19.11
C TYR A 426 1.84 -3.76 -19.74
N LEU A 427 2.24 -4.97 -19.36
CA LEU A 427 1.82 -6.20 -20.02
C LEU A 427 0.68 -6.91 -19.28
N LEU A 428 0.79 -7.08 -17.98
CA LEU A 428 -0.25 -7.76 -17.20
C LEU A 428 -1.55 -6.96 -17.15
N ARG A 429 -2.66 -7.66 -17.31
CA ARG A 429 -4.02 -7.10 -17.33
C ARG A 429 -4.78 -7.53 -16.07
N PRO A 430 -4.87 -6.67 -15.03
CA PRO A 430 -5.66 -7.00 -13.86
C PRO A 430 -7.11 -7.31 -14.21
N ARG A 431 -7.68 -8.35 -13.64
CA ARG A 431 -8.97 -8.93 -14.03
C ARG A 431 -10.19 -8.16 -13.52
N GLY A 432 -10.00 -7.30 -12.53
CA GLY A 432 -11.11 -6.54 -11.92
C GLY A 432 -10.65 -5.44 -10.98
N PRO A 433 -11.60 -4.73 -10.37
CA PRO A 433 -11.31 -3.70 -9.38
C PRO A 433 -10.46 -4.25 -8.22
N LEU A 434 -9.44 -3.49 -7.82
CA LEU A 434 -8.52 -3.83 -6.74
C LEU A 434 -7.73 -5.14 -6.96
N CYS A 435 -7.59 -5.58 -8.23
CA CYS A 435 -6.75 -6.72 -8.60
C CYS A 435 -5.30 -6.33 -8.96
N TRP A 436 -4.90 -5.11 -8.65
CA TRP A 436 -3.52 -4.62 -8.78
C TRP A 436 -3.13 -3.79 -7.58
N ILE A 437 -1.93 -4.05 -7.05
CA ILE A 437 -1.34 -3.25 -5.98
C ILE A 437 0.17 -3.05 -6.22
N ASP A 438 0.64 -1.83 -6.06
CA ASP A 438 2.05 -1.45 -6.18
C ASP A 438 2.44 -0.39 -5.13
N ALA A 439 3.73 -0.13 -4.99
CA ALA A 439 4.25 0.89 -4.06
C ALA A 439 3.75 2.31 -4.37
N GLY A 440 3.31 2.57 -5.61
CA GLY A 440 2.83 3.88 -6.04
C GLY A 440 3.95 4.89 -6.29
N PRO A 441 3.65 6.20 -6.13
CA PRO A 441 4.57 7.26 -6.57
C PRO A 441 5.82 7.43 -5.70
N PHE A 442 5.91 6.78 -4.55
CA PHE A 442 7.12 6.81 -3.73
C PHE A 442 8.23 5.95 -4.32
N GLY A 443 7.85 4.88 -5.05
CA GLY A 443 8.80 4.02 -5.77
C GLY A 443 9.75 3.24 -4.85
N THR A 444 9.36 2.97 -3.61
CA THR A 444 10.15 2.15 -2.70
C THR A 444 10.18 0.69 -3.15
N LEU A 445 11.27 0.01 -2.86
CA LEU A 445 11.43 -1.43 -3.00
C LEU A 445 11.08 -2.14 -1.69
N GLY A 446 10.82 -3.44 -1.76
CA GLY A 446 10.58 -4.29 -0.58
C GLY A 446 9.14 -4.26 -0.05
N ALA A 447 8.22 -3.59 -0.74
CA ALA A 447 6.82 -3.56 -0.36
C ALA A 447 6.08 -4.87 -0.70
N GLY A 448 6.58 -5.61 -1.69
CA GLY A 448 5.88 -6.71 -2.34
C GLY A 448 5.44 -7.82 -1.40
N ALA A 449 6.31 -8.33 -0.53
CA ALA A 449 5.92 -9.39 0.39
C ALA A 449 4.84 -8.94 1.37
N GLY A 450 4.95 -7.73 1.95
CA GLY A 450 3.91 -7.18 2.83
C GLY A 450 2.57 -7.01 2.11
N PHE A 451 2.61 -6.52 0.88
CA PHE A 451 1.41 -6.36 0.06
C PHE A 451 0.77 -7.71 -0.30
N ALA A 452 1.57 -8.73 -0.67
CA ALA A 452 1.08 -10.06 -0.98
C ALA A 452 0.50 -10.78 0.25
N LEU A 453 1.13 -10.59 1.41
CA LEU A 453 0.64 -11.07 2.70
C LEU A 453 -0.79 -10.55 2.98
N ALA A 454 -0.97 -9.25 2.89
CA ALA A 454 -2.27 -8.64 3.09
C ALA A 454 -3.27 -9.03 2.01
N ALA A 455 -2.85 -9.09 0.75
CA ALA A 455 -3.71 -9.50 -0.37
C ALA A 455 -4.28 -10.90 -0.11
N ARG A 456 -3.46 -11.86 0.30
CA ARG A 456 -3.90 -13.23 0.62
C ARG A 456 -4.85 -13.28 1.81
N LEU A 457 -4.59 -12.49 2.86
CA LEU A 457 -5.46 -12.44 4.05
C LEU A 457 -6.78 -11.72 3.79
N CYS A 458 -6.79 -10.70 2.94
CA CYS A 458 -8.00 -9.97 2.58
C CYS A 458 -8.85 -10.70 1.53
N ARG A 459 -8.23 -11.53 0.69
CA ARG A 459 -8.88 -12.30 -0.39
C ARG A 459 -8.40 -13.75 -0.36
N PRO A 460 -8.89 -14.55 0.59
CA PRO A 460 -8.41 -15.91 0.83
C PRO A 460 -8.63 -16.88 -0.33
N GLU A 461 -9.60 -16.61 -1.21
CA GLU A 461 -9.88 -17.47 -2.38
C GLU A 461 -9.11 -17.04 -3.64
N ALA A 462 -8.60 -15.79 -3.69
CA ALA A 462 -7.92 -15.26 -4.87
C ALA A 462 -6.54 -15.89 -5.09
N GLU A 463 -6.13 -16.04 -6.33
CA GLU A 463 -4.76 -16.38 -6.70
C GLU A 463 -3.87 -15.15 -6.58
N ILE A 464 -2.81 -15.19 -5.76
CA ILE A 464 -1.94 -14.03 -5.50
C ILE A 464 -0.63 -14.19 -6.25
N TRP A 465 -0.38 -13.29 -7.21
CA TRP A 465 0.87 -13.19 -7.93
C TRP A 465 1.72 -12.02 -7.43
N LEU A 466 2.97 -12.29 -7.07
CA LEU A 466 3.93 -11.31 -6.60
C LEU A 466 5.08 -11.19 -7.59
N ILE A 467 5.20 -10.02 -8.24
CA ILE A 467 6.21 -9.76 -9.26
C ILE A 467 7.37 -8.96 -8.68
N TYR A 468 8.56 -9.54 -8.72
CA TYR A 468 9.79 -8.95 -8.23
C TYR A 468 10.81 -8.72 -9.34
N GLY A 469 11.60 -7.64 -9.25
CA GLY A 469 12.96 -7.62 -9.77
C GLY A 469 13.91 -8.36 -8.81
N ASP A 470 15.05 -8.81 -9.29
CA ASP A 470 16.05 -9.52 -8.47
C ASP A 470 16.68 -8.64 -7.37
N GLY A 471 16.82 -7.33 -7.61
CA GLY A 471 17.18 -6.39 -6.56
C GLY A 471 16.08 -6.20 -5.52
N ALA A 472 14.82 -6.14 -5.93
CA ALA A 472 13.69 -5.90 -5.04
C ALA A 472 13.44 -7.09 -4.09
N VAL A 473 13.55 -8.34 -4.58
CA VAL A 473 13.38 -9.54 -3.75
C VAL A 473 14.35 -9.59 -2.58
N GLY A 474 15.55 -9.01 -2.72
CA GLY A 474 16.55 -8.94 -1.66
C GLY A 474 16.07 -8.24 -0.39
N TYR A 475 15.07 -7.36 -0.47
CA TYR A 475 14.52 -6.66 0.69
C TYR A 475 13.56 -7.51 1.53
N SER A 476 12.90 -8.51 0.93
CA SER A 476 11.80 -9.22 1.60
C SER A 476 11.73 -10.72 1.30
N LEU A 477 12.81 -11.31 0.77
CA LEU A 477 12.89 -12.77 0.51
C LEU A 477 12.63 -13.60 1.77
N VAL A 478 13.10 -13.14 2.92
CA VAL A 478 12.92 -13.82 4.22
C VAL A 478 11.44 -13.97 4.61
N GLU A 479 10.53 -13.21 4.01
CA GLU A 479 9.09 -13.32 4.26
C GLU A 479 8.47 -14.58 3.62
N MET A 480 9.21 -15.34 2.82
CA MET A 480 8.80 -16.70 2.44
C MET A 480 8.56 -17.58 3.68
N ASP A 481 9.39 -17.42 4.73
CA ASP A 481 9.15 -18.03 6.05
C ASP A 481 7.81 -17.59 6.66
N THR A 482 7.47 -16.30 6.55
CA THR A 482 6.19 -15.77 7.04
C THR A 482 5.01 -16.42 6.31
N PHE A 483 5.06 -16.54 4.99
CA PHE A 483 4.01 -17.20 4.23
C PHE A 483 3.87 -18.68 4.64
N VAL A 484 4.99 -19.37 4.85
CA VAL A 484 4.99 -20.79 5.29
C VAL A 484 4.37 -20.92 6.68
N ARG A 485 4.81 -20.13 7.66
CA ARG A 485 4.32 -20.19 9.05
C ARG A 485 2.83 -19.89 9.18
N HIS A 486 2.30 -19.04 8.31
CA HIS A 486 0.89 -18.68 8.30
C HIS A 486 0.06 -19.49 7.29
N GLY A 487 0.64 -20.47 6.59
CA GLY A 487 -0.07 -21.31 5.62
C GLY A 487 -0.65 -20.53 4.43
N LEU A 488 0.08 -19.53 3.95
CA LEU A 488 -0.40 -18.59 2.93
C LEU A 488 0.22 -18.90 1.55
N SER A 489 -0.62 -19.24 0.57
CA SER A 489 -0.18 -19.43 -0.80
C SER A 489 0.00 -18.09 -1.52
N VAL A 490 1.22 -17.85 -1.96
CA VAL A 490 1.61 -16.72 -2.81
C VAL A 490 2.54 -17.26 -3.90
N ILE A 491 2.34 -16.89 -5.14
CA ILE A 491 3.20 -17.25 -6.26
C ILE A 491 4.07 -16.04 -6.60
N ALA A 492 5.34 -16.08 -6.19
CA ALA A 492 6.31 -15.03 -6.49
C ALA A 492 7.08 -15.35 -7.77
N VAL A 493 7.22 -14.36 -8.66
CA VAL A 493 8.03 -14.44 -9.89
C VAL A 493 9.14 -13.41 -9.79
N VAL A 494 10.38 -13.90 -9.73
CA VAL A 494 11.58 -13.05 -9.71
C VAL A 494 12.16 -12.98 -11.12
N GLY A 495 12.10 -11.80 -11.74
CA GLY A 495 12.83 -11.52 -12.98
C GLY A 495 14.30 -11.27 -12.64
N ASN A 496 15.14 -12.29 -12.82
CA ASN A 496 16.55 -12.29 -12.46
C ASN A 496 17.43 -12.02 -13.68
N ASP A 497 17.75 -10.76 -13.90
CA ASP A 497 18.69 -10.29 -14.95
C ASP A 497 20.09 -9.95 -14.39
N ALA A 498 20.34 -10.23 -13.11
CA ALA A 498 21.56 -9.99 -12.37
C ALA A 498 21.96 -8.52 -12.31
N GLY A 499 20.99 -7.62 -12.09
CA GLY A 499 21.32 -6.20 -12.04
C GLY A 499 20.20 -5.24 -11.68
N TRP A 500 20.61 -4.05 -11.34
CA TRP A 500 19.74 -2.88 -11.21
C TRP A 500 19.51 -2.26 -12.59
N THR A 501 18.94 -3.05 -13.51
CA THR A 501 18.86 -2.76 -14.95
C THR A 501 18.18 -1.43 -15.27
N GLN A 502 17.16 -1.04 -14.49
CA GLN A 502 16.54 0.27 -14.65
C GLN A 502 17.54 1.42 -14.42
N ILE A 503 18.42 1.28 -13.44
CA ILE A 503 19.45 2.29 -13.13
C ILE A 503 20.59 2.21 -14.13
N ALA A 504 21.11 1.01 -14.39
CA ALA A 504 22.21 0.78 -15.32
C ALA A 504 21.94 1.36 -16.70
N ARG A 505 20.70 1.30 -17.19
CA ARG A 505 20.31 1.81 -18.52
C ARG A 505 20.69 3.27 -18.74
N ASP A 506 20.43 4.14 -17.79
CA ASP A 506 20.79 5.56 -17.90
C ASP A 506 22.21 5.83 -17.40
N GLN A 507 22.64 5.18 -16.31
CA GLN A 507 23.97 5.38 -15.73
C GLN A 507 25.07 5.02 -16.74
N VAL A 508 25.02 3.85 -17.36
CA VAL A 508 26.03 3.43 -18.36
C VAL A 508 26.00 4.35 -19.58
N ARG A 509 24.81 4.70 -20.07
CA ARG A 509 24.68 5.59 -21.23
C ARG A 509 25.21 6.99 -20.98
N ILE A 510 25.08 7.52 -19.76
CA ILE A 510 25.42 8.91 -19.41
C ILE A 510 26.86 9.01 -18.85
N LEU A 511 27.25 8.05 -18.00
CA LEU A 511 28.49 8.09 -17.23
C LEU A 511 29.55 7.09 -17.73
N ASP A 512 29.20 6.24 -18.70
CA ASP A 512 30.04 5.13 -19.22
C ASP A 512 30.56 4.21 -18.10
N ASP A 513 29.76 4.03 -17.01
CA ASP A 513 30.17 3.25 -15.85
C ASP A 513 28.94 2.52 -15.26
N ASP A 514 29.11 1.26 -14.89
CA ASP A 514 28.06 0.43 -14.29
C ASP A 514 28.25 0.18 -12.78
N VAL A 515 29.08 0.96 -12.12
CA VAL A 515 29.39 0.83 -10.70
C VAL A 515 28.12 0.74 -9.84
N GLY A 516 28.06 -0.27 -8.98
CA GLY A 516 26.92 -0.49 -8.08
C GLY A 516 25.65 -1.05 -8.73
N THR A 517 25.63 -1.28 -10.06
CA THR A 517 24.42 -1.75 -10.75
C THR A 517 24.42 -3.25 -11.04
N ARG A 518 25.55 -3.93 -10.90
CA ARG A 518 25.66 -5.38 -11.14
C ARG A 518 25.29 -6.18 -9.90
N LEU A 519 24.46 -7.20 -10.09
CA LEU A 519 24.17 -8.25 -9.12
C LEU A 519 24.69 -9.59 -9.62
N ARG A 520 24.57 -10.63 -8.81
CA ARG A 520 24.83 -12.02 -9.20
C ARG A 520 23.53 -12.71 -9.60
N ARG A 521 23.60 -13.69 -10.49
CA ARG A 521 22.47 -14.60 -10.75
C ARG A 521 22.30 -15.56 -9.57
N THR A 522 21.70 -15.04 -8.51
CA THR A 522 21.44 -15.78 -7.28
C THR A 522 20.36 -16.85 -7.50
N ASP A 523 20.54 -18.02 -6.85
CA ASP A 523 19.56 -19.11 -6.87
C ASP A 523 18.42 -18.84 -5.86
N TYR A 524 17.61 -17.80 -6.10
CA TYR A 524 16.52 -17.40 -5.20
C TYR A 524 15.52 -18.52 -4.94
N HIS A 525 15.29 -19.42 -5.91
CA HIS A 525 14.44 -20.59 -5.73
C HIS A 525 14.97 -21.52 -4.62
N ARG A 526 16.28 -21.78 -4.56
CA ARG A 526 16.88 -22.59 -3.49
C ARG A 526 16.84 -21.89 -2.13
N ALA A 527 17.05 -20.57 -2.12
CA ALA A 527 16.91 -19.79 -0.89
C ALA A 527 15.47 -19.84 -0.36
N ALA A 528 14.47 -19.75 -1.23
CA ALA A 528 13.07 -19.92 -0.87
C ALA A 528 12.75 -21.34 -0.35
N GLU A 529 13.36 -22.38 -0.93
CA GLU A 529 13.24 -23.76 -0.43
C GLU A 529 13.80 -23.91 0.99
N SER A 530 14.93 -23.28 1.28
CA SER A 530 15.51 -23.26 2.63
C SER A 530 14.61 -22.56 3.65
N LEU A 531 13.71 -21.67 3.21
CA LEU A 531 12.69 -21.02 4.03
C LEU A 531 11.35 -21.79 4.05
N GLY A 532 11.28 -22.99 3.45
CA GLY A 532 10.11 -23.86 3.45
C GLY A 532 9.14 -23.68 2.28
N ALA A 533 9.37 -22.73 1.39
CA ALA A 533 8.58 -22.53 0.18
C ALA A 533 8.87 -23.60 -0.90
N ARG A 534 8.09 -23.62 -1.98
CA ARG A 534 8.44 -24.37 -3.20
C ARG A 534 9.27 -23.46 -4.11
N GLY A 535 10.49 -23.86 -4.45
CA GLY A 535 11.36 -23.17 -5.40
C GLY A 535 11.23 -23.79 -6.81
N LEU A 536 11.15 -22.95 -7.84
CA LEU A 536 11.15 -23.35 -9.24
C LEU A 536 12.16 -22.52 -10.02
N LEU A 537 12.93 -23.16 -10.90
CA LEU A 537 13.87 -22.50 -11.80
C LEU A 537 13.27 -22.45 -13.21
N LEU A 538 13.21 -21.22 -13.76
CA LEU A 538 12.87 -20.96 -15.15
C LEU A 538 14.08 -20.32 -15.85
N ASP A 539 14.80 -21.10 -16.63
CA ASP A 539 16.04 -20.72 -17.32
C ASP A 539 15.98 -20.91 -18.85
N ARG A 540 14.87 -21.43 -19.38
CA ARG A 540 14.66 -21.70 -20.81
C ARG A 540 13.28 -21.28 -21.26
N PRO A 541 13.15 -20.63 -22.45
CA PRO A 541 11.87 -20.14 -22.97
C PRO A 541 10.81 -21.23 -23.21
N ASP A 542 11.23 -22.43 -23.65
CA ASP A 542 10.32 -23.56 -23.90
C ASP A 542 9.68 -24.14 -22.62
N ARG A 543 10.12 -23.71 -21.43
CA ARG A 543 9.61 -24.17 -20.14
C ARG A 543 8.63 -23.21 -19.48
N ILE A 544 8.39 -22.02 -20.03
CA ILE A 544 7.60 -20.97 -19.37
C ILE A 544 6.24 -21.51 -18.93
N GLU A 545 5.44 -22.01 -19.84
CA GLU A 545 4.06 -22.48 -19.55
C GLU A 545 4.06 -23.63 -18.55
N LYS A 546 5.00 -24.58 -18.70
CA LYS A 546 5.13 -25.71 -17.78
C LYS A 546 5.45 -25.26 -16.35
N VAL A 547 6.41 -24.32 -16.18
CA VAL A 547 6.82 -23.84 -14.85
C VAL A 547 5.72 -22.99 -14.21
N LEU A 548 5.00 -22.18 -14.99
CA LEU A 548 3.86 -21.42 -14.51
C LEU A 548 2.70 -22.34 -14.05
N ALA A 549 2.40 -23.40 -14.81
CA ALA A 549 1.39 -24.39 -14.43
C ALA A 549 1.80 -25.16 -13.18
N GLU A 550 3.07 -25.61 -13.08
CA GLU A 550 3.61 -26.26 -11.88
C GLU A 550 3.53 -25.35 -10.64
N ALA A 551 3.79 -24.04 -10.80
CA ALA A 551 3.70 -23.08 -9.71
C ALA A 551 2.25 -22.94 -9.18
N LYS A 552 1.28 -22.87 -10.08
CA LYS A 552 -0.15 -22.78 -9.70
C LYS A 552 -0.60 -24.06 -8.96
N GLU A 553 -0.20 -25.21 -9.42
CA GLU A 553 -0.52 -26.49 -8.77
C GLU A 553 0.13 -26.60 -7.40
N ALA A 554 1.41 -26.25 -7.28
CA ALA A 554 2.14 -26.29 -6.02
C ALA A 554 1.62 -25.31 -4.96
N ALA A 555 0.99 -24.20 -5.39
CA ALA A 555 0.42 -23.20 -4.49
C ALA A 555 -0.94 -23.59 -3.89
N ARG A 556 -1.72 -24.47 -4.53
CA ARG A 556 -3.08 -24.86 -4.10
C ARG A 556 -3.19 -25.30 -2.64
N PRO A 557 -2.27 -26.12 -2.08
CA PRO A 557 -2.39 -26.58 -0.69
C PRO A 557 -1.96 -25.55 0.37
N GLY A 558 -1.96 -24.25 0.05
CA GLY A 558 -1.54 -23.20 0.99
C GLY A 558 -0.03 -23.00 1.09
N ARG A 559 0.74 -23.49 0.10
CA ARG A 559 2.19 -23.40 0.09
C ARG A 559 2.68 -22.23 -0.77
N PRO A 560 3.56 -21.35 -0.27
CA PRO A 560 4.18 -20.32 -1.10
C PRO A 560 5.12 -20.92 -2.14
N VAL A 561 5.17 -20.32 -3.32
CA VAL A 561 6.01 -20.71 -4.45
C VAL A 561 6.86 -19.54 -4.89
N LEU A 562 8.13 -19.77 -5.21
CA LEU A 562 9.00 -18.78 -5.82
C LEU A 562 9.58 -19.33 -7.13
N ILE A 563 9.25 -18.67 -8.24
CA ILE A 563 9.83 -18.89 -9.56
C ILE A 563 11.03 -17.94 -9.70
N ASN A 564 12.24 -18.49 -9.81
CA ASN A 564 13.43 -17.75 -10.19
C ASN A 564 13.58 -17.79 -11.71
N ALA A 565 13.07 -16.78 -12.41
CA ALA A 565 13.16 -16.67 -13.86
C ALA A 565 14.46 -15.98 -14.26
N LYS A 566 15.40 -16.71 -14.86
CA LYS A 566 16.61 -16.13 -15.48
C LYS A 566 16.19 -15.44 -16.77
N ILE A 567 16.07 -14.11 -16.71
CA ILE A 567 15.64 -13.30 -17.86
C ILE A 567 16.83 -12.65 -18.58
N GLY A 568 16.64 -12.42 -19.87
CA GLY A 568 17.54 -11.62 -20.68
C GLY A 568 17.24 -10.12 -20.59
N ARG A 569 18.13 -9.30 -21.13
CA ARG A 569 17.91 -7.86 -21.26
C ARG A 569 16.93 -7.57 -22.39
N SER A 570 16.13 -6.51 -22.24
CA SER A 570 15.19 -6.06 -23.26
C SER A 570 15.31 -4.54 -23.44
N THR A 571 15.15 -4.09 -24.68
CA THR A 571 15.09 -2.67 -25.07
C THR A 571 13.72 -2.04 -24.81
N PHE A 572 12.74 -2.82 -24.43
CA PHE A 572 11.34 -2.38 -24.26
C PHE A 572 11.17 -1.14 -23.37
N ARG A 573 12.00 -1.00 -22.37
CA ARG A 573 11.96 0.14 -21.42
C ARG A 573 12.92 1.28 -21.78
N GLU A 574 13.57 1.25 -22.94
CA GLU A 574 14.42 2.36 -23.38
C GLU A 574 13.63 3.67 -23.47
N GLY A 575 14.23 4.76 -23.00
CA GLY A 575 13.59 6.08 -22.91
C GLY A 575 12.55 6.22 -21.79
N SER A 576 12.32 5.20 -20.94
CA SER A 576 11.52 5.37 -19.74
C SER A 576 12.34 6.07 -18.65
N ILE A 577 11.69 7.02 -17.97
CA ILE A 577 12.33 7.84 -16.94
C ILE A 577 12.70 6.96 -15.74
N SER A 578 13.97 6.97 -15.36
CA SER A 578 14.52 6.34 -14.14
C SER A 578 14.78 7.36 -13.03
N ILE A 579 14.74 8.66 -13.35
CA ILE A 579 15.06 9.80 -12.48
C ILE A 579 13.82 10.69 -12.31
#